data_5233e93e54110e9c57c7869a20bbced0
#
_entry.id   5233e93e54110e9c57c7869a20bbced0
#
_cell.length_a   1.000
_cell.length_b   1.000
_cell.length_c   1.000
_cell.angle_alpha   90.00
_cell.angle_beta   90.00
_cell.angle_gamma   90.00
#
_symmetry.space_group_name_H-M   'P 1'
#
loop_
_entity.id
_entity.type
_entity.pdbx_description
1 polymer ?
#
loop_
_entity_poly.entity_id
_entity_poly.type
_entity_poly.pdbx_seq_one_letter_code
_entity_poly.pdbx_strand_id
1 'polypeptide(L)'
;WISMSLSEKEKVLSDFRLVYQAEIPVNWCEALGTVLANEEVEEWTNKGYSVVRKPMRQYMMRITAYAERLLDDLNLVSWPQSTLEMQRNWIGKSEGLEIDFITESGERITVYTTRPDTIFGATYLVLAPEHPLVDKLTTPENKKAVEEYKRSASLKSELDRTEMSKDKTGVFIGAYVLSPVGEETKIPVWISDYVLASYGTGAIM
;
A
#
# COMPACT_ATOMS: atom_id res chain seq x y z
N TRP A 1 -10.47 -24.09 -22.60
CA TRP A 1 -9.73 -25.02 -21.76
C TRP A 1 -9.04 -26.11 -22.61
N ILE A 2 -9.75 -26.78 -23.51
CA ILE A 2 -9.20 -27.90 -24.32
C ILE A 2 -8.05 -27.44 -25.23
N SER A 3 -8.13 -26.22 -25.77
CA SER A 3 -7.11 -25.63 -26.65
C SER A 3 -5.93 -24.95 -25.89
N MET A 4 -6.00 -24.87 -24.58
CA MET A 4 -4.98 -24.20 -23.77
C MET A 4 -3.78 -25.13 -23.51
N SER A 5 -2.58 -24.56 -23.54
CA SER A 5 -1.36 -25.24 -23.09
C SER A 5 -1.42 -25.55 -21.58
N LEU A 6 -0.55 -26.39 -21.10
CA LEU A 6 -0.44 -26.71 -19.68
C LEU A 6 -0.14 -25.45 -18.83
N SER A 7 0.76 -24.58 -19.31
CA SER A 7 1.13 -23.35 -18.61
C SER A 7 -0.05 -22.37 -18.51
N GLU A 8 -0.86 -22.22 -19.57
CA GLU A 8 -2.06 -21.40 -19.54
C GLU A 8 -3.11 -21.96 -18.58
N LYS A 9 -3.28 -23.28 -18.55
CA LYS A 9 -4.18 -23.94 -17.58
C LYS A 9 -3.73 -23.72 -16.15
N GLU A 10 -2.44 -23.87 -15.87
CA GLU A 10 -1.87 -23.65 -14.54
C GLU A 10 -2.05 -22.19 -14.09
N LYS A 11 -1.88 -21.22 -15.01
CA LYS A 11 -2.13 -19.81 -14.70
C LYS A 11 -3.58 -19.57 -14.32
N VAL A 12 -4.53 -20.05 -15.12
CA VAL A 12 -5.95 -19.93 -14.81
C VAL A 12 -6.28 -20.57 -13.46
N LEU A 13 -5.80 -21.80 -13.20
CA LEU A 13 -6.02 -22.46 -11.91
C LEU A 13 -5.41 -21.68 -10.74
N SER A 14 -4.24 -21.09 -10.92
CA SER A 14 -3.59 -20.25 -9.92
C SER A 14 -4.41 -19.01 -9.59
N ASP A 15 -5.05 -18.39 -10.58
CA ASP A 15 -5.87 -17.19 -10.40
C ASP A 15 -7.14 -17.49 -9.57
N PHE A 16 -7.66 -18.72 -9.62
CA PHE A 16 -8.82 -19.16 -8.82
C PHE A 16 -8.46 -19.76 -7.47
N ARG A 17 -7.20 -20.12 -7.21
CA ARG A 17 -6.79 -20.67 -5.91
C ARG A 17 -6.80 -19.58 -4.84
N LEU A 18 -7.34 -19.91 -3.68
CA LEU A 18 -7.31 -19.02 -2.51
C LEU A 18 -5.90 -18.85 -1.93
N VAL A 19 -5.06 -19.89 -2.05
CA VAL A 19 -3.66 -19.87 -1.62
C VAL A 19 -2.76 -19.78 -2.85
N TYR A 20 -1.82 -18.84 -2.82
CA TYR A 20 -0.85 -18.62 -3.88
C TYR A 20 0.52 -18.24 -3.29
N GLN A 21 1.56 -18.32 -4.09
CA GLN A 21 2.90 -17.86 -3.71
C GLN A 21 3.17 -16.49 -4.29
N ALA A 22 3.73 -15.60 -3.46
CA ALA A 22 4.21 -14.30 -3.89
C ALA A 22 5.52 -13.96 -3.18
N GLU A 23 6.33 -13.13 -3.81
CA GLU A 23 7.48 -12.51 -3.17
C GLU A 23 7.03 -11.21 -2.52
N ILE A 24 7.06 -11.18 -1.18
CA ILE A 24 6.62 -10.03 -0.38
C ILE A 24 7.71 -9.65 0.62
N PRO A 25 7.82 -8.35 0.99
CA PRO A 25 8.70 -7.93 2.07
C PRO A 25 8.20 -8.46 3.41
N VAL A 26 9.05 -9.21 4.11
CA VAL A 26 8.79 -9.78 5.42
C VAL A 26 9.78 -9.26 6.46
N ASN A 27 9.41 -9.31 7.73
CA ASN A 27 10.30 -8.96 8.84
C ASN A 27 11.19 -10.18 9.15
N TRP A 28 12.40 -10.18 8.61
CA TRP A 28 13.36 -11.27 8.77
C TRP A 28 14.29 -11.01 9.95
N CYS A 29 14.38 -11.97 10.87
CA CYS A 29 15.37 -11.98 11.93
C CYS A 29 16.41 -13.07 11.64
N GLU A 30 17.62 -12.68 11.26
CA GLU A 30 18.66 -13.63 10.86
C GLU A 30 19.12 -14.47 12.05
N ALA A 31 19.25 -13.88 13.23
CA ALA A 31 19.68 -14.58 14.43
C ALA A 31 18.70 -15.67 14.90
N LEU A 32 17.40 -15.49 14.62
CA LEU A 32 16.37 -16.48 14.90
C LEU A 32 16.11 -17.42 13.72
N GLY A 33 16.57 -17.05 12.51
CA GLY A 33 16.35 -17.80 11.28
C GLY A 33 14.88 -17.88 10.87
N THR A 34 14.05 -16.89 11.23
CA THR A 34 12.61 -16.89 10.99
C THR A 34 12.05 -15.54 10.60
N VAL A 35 10.85 -15.56 10.03
CA VAL A 35 10.02 -14.37 9.77
C VAL A 35 9.20 -14.07 11.00
N LEU A 36 9.13 -12.80 11.38
CA LEU A 36 8.37 -12.30 12.52
C LEU A 36 7.07 -11.61 12.06
N ALA A 37 6.01 -11.79 12.80
CA ALA A 37 4.80 -10.99 12.65
C ALA A 37 5.08 -9.52 13.04
N ASN A 38 4.26 -8.58 12.54
CA ASN A 38 4.48 -7.16 12.84
C ASN A 38 4.48 -6.86 14.35
N GLU A 39 3.64 -7.55 15.10
CA GLU A 39 3.49 -7.41 16.55
C GLU A 39 4.71 -7.92 17.32
N GLU A 40 5.50 -8.84 16.73
CA GLU A 40 6.67 -9.43 17.36
C GLU A 40 7.95 -8.60 17.16
N VAL A 41 7.96 -7.72 16.15
CA VAL A 41 9.16 -6.95 15.75
C VAL A 41 9.69 -6.12 16.90
N GLU A 42 8.82 -5.40 17.60
CA GLU A 42 9.20 -4.54 18.72
C GLU A 42 9.80 -5.34 19.87
N GLU A 43 9.18 -6.46 20.24
CA GLU A 43 9.67 -7.34 21.32
C GLU A 43 11.08 -7.83 21.04
N TRP A 44 11.33 -8.34 19.82
CA TRP A 44 12.65 -8.90 19.46
C TRP A 44 13.70 -7.82 19.27
N THR A 45 13.33 -6.65 18.76
CA THR A 45 14.24 -5.50 18.65
C THR A 45 14.65 -4.99 20.03
N ASN A 46 13.72 -4.91 20.97
CA ASN A 46 14.02 -4.53 22.37
C ASN A 46 14.92 -5.55 23.08
N LYS A 47 14.88 -6.82 22.68
CA LYS A 47 15.80 -7.87 23.12
C LYS A 47 17.19 -7.79 22.46
N GLY A 48 17.42 -6.82 21.56
CA GLY A 48 18.70 -6.59 20.90
C GLY A 48 18.90 -7.38 19.58
N TYR A 49 17.84 -8.00 19.04
CA TYR A 49 17.91 -8.69 17.76
C TYR A 49 17.73 -7.71 16.61
N SER A 50 18.53 -7.89 15.55
CA SER A 50 18.33 -7.12 14.31
C SER A 50 17.21 -7.75 13.48
N VAL A 51 16.20 -6.95 13.18
CA VAL A 51 15.09 -7.32 12.29
C VAL A 51 15.14 -6.43 11.05
N VAL A 52 15.17 -7.05 9.87
CA VAL A 52 15.25 -6.33 8.60
C VAL A 52 14.11 -6.71 7.67
N ARG A 53 13.63 -5.76 6.87
CA ARG A 53 12.66 -6.08 5.81
C ARG A 53 13.38 -6.66 4.61
N LYS A 54 12.99 -7.88 4.24
CA LYS A 54 13.60 -8.63 3.14
C LYS A 54 12.51 -9.23 2.27
N PRO A 55 12.58 -9.11 0.93
CA PRO A 55 11.67 -9.81 0.04
C PRO A 55 11.92 -11.32 0.14
N MET A 56 10.87 -12.08 0.39
CA MET A 56 10.92 -13.54 0.49
C MET A 56 9.66 -14.13 -0.12
N ARG A 57 9.80 -15.31 -0.73
CA ARG A 57 8.66 -16.08 -1.23
C ARG A 57 7.84 -16.61 -0.07
N GLN A 58 6.57 -16.22 -0.02
CA GLN A 58 5.63 -16.59 1.02
C GLN A 58 4.35 -17.19 0.42
N TYR A 59 3.66 -18.00 1.20
CA TYR A 59 2.28 -18.39 0.91
C TYR A 59 1.35 -17.26 1.33
N MET A 60 0.51 -16.84 0.41
CA MET A 60 -0.49 -15.80 0.62
C MET A 60 -1.90 -16.37 0.47
N MET A 61 -2.84 -15.85 1.22
CA MET A 61 -4.27 -16.16 1.06
C MET A 61 -5.01 -14.96 0.49
N ARG A 62 -5.91 -15.20 -0.47
CA ARG A 62 -6.80 -14.19 -1.04
C ARG A 62 -7.97 -13.94 -0.08
N ILE A 63 -7.70 -13.34 1.06
CA ILE A 63 -8.70 -13.14 2.13
C ILE A 63 -9.88 -12.28 1.70
N THR A 64 -9.72 -11.43 0.68
CA THR A 64 -10.76 -10.56 0.15
C THR A 64 -11.61 -11.20 -0.96
N ALA A 65 -11.25 -12.41 -1.42
CA ALA A 65 -11.92 -13.05 -2.56
C ALA A 65 -13.42 -13.31 -2.33
N TYR A 66 -13.85 -13.46 -1.08
CA TYR A 66 -15.22 -13.66 -0.70
C TYR A 66 -15.83 -12.49 0.10
N ALA A 67 -15.17 -11.37 0.18
CA ALA A 67 -15.60 -10.24 1.02
C ALA A 67 -16.99 -9.72 0.63
N GLU A 68 -17.26 -9.52 -0.66
CA GLU A 68 -18.58 -9.10 -1.14
C GLU A 68 -19.65 -10.15 -0.85
N ARG A 69 -19.35 -11.42 -1.16
CA ARG A 69 -20.28 -12.51 -0.90
C ARG A 69 -20.60 -12.64 0.59
N LEU A 70 -19.60 -12.48 1.48
CA LEU A 70 -19.82 -12.49 2.91
C LEU A 70 -20.77 -11.37 3.37
N LEU A 71 -20.69 -10.19 2.75
CA LEU A 71 -21.63 -9.09 3.02
C LEU A 71 -23.05 -9.44 2.54
N ASP A 72 -23.17 -9.96 1.34
CA ASP A 72 -24.47 -10.32 0.75
C ASP A 72 -25.12 -11.45 1.54
N ASP A 73 -24.37 -12.47 1.93
CA ASP A 73 -24.84 -13.65 2.67
C ASP A 73 -25.28 -13.29 4.12
N LEU A 74 -24.93 -12.11 4.66
CA LEU A 74 -25.49 -11.62 5.93
C LEU A 74 -27.03 -11.46 5.88
N ASN A 75 -27.61 -11.32 4.69
CA ASN A 75 -29.05 -11.25 4.52
C ASN A 75 -29.73 -12.64 4.57
N LEU A 76 -28.95 -13.72 4.54
CA LEU A 76 -29.44 -15.11 4.58
C LEU A 76 -29.49 -15.66 6.01
N VAL A 77 -28.88 -15.00 6.97
CA VAL A 77 -28.78 -15.47 8.36
C VAL A 77 -29.69 -14.68 9.30
N SER A 78 -30.30 -15.38 10.24
CA SER A 78 -31.16 -14.79 11.26
C SER A 78 -30.34 -14.44 12.51
N TRP A 79 -29.44 -13.45 12.37
CA TRP A 79 -28.58 -13.00 13.48
C TRP A 79 -29.13 -11.71 14.11
N PRO A 80 -28.78 -11.43 15.38
CA PRO A 80 -29.07 -10.14 15.99
C PRO A 80 -28.48 -8.99 15.17
N GLN A 81 -29.19 -7.86 15.10
CA GLN A 81 -28.77 -6.68 14.31
C GLN A 81 -27.35 -6.20 14.68
N SER A 82 -27.02 -6.18 15.97
CA SER A 82 -25.68 -5.80 16.43
C SER A 82 -24.58 -6.68 15.87
N THR A 83 -24.83 -8.00 15.74
CA THR A 83 -23.87 -8.93 15.14
C THR A 83 -23.70 -8.66 13.65
N LEU A 84 -24.81 -8.43 12.92
CA LEU A 84 -24.76 -8.08 11.50
C LEU A 84 -23.97 -6.79 11.26
N GLU A 85 -24.16 -5.77 12.10
CA GLU A 85 -23.44 -4.52 12.01
C GLU A 85 -21.94 -4.70 12.30
N MET A 86 -21.57 -5.48 13.31
CA MET A 86 -20.16 -5.80 13.57
C MET A 86 -19.51 -6.49 12.38
N GLN A 87 -20.18 -7.44 11.72
CA GLN A 87 -19.65 -8.11 10.52
C GLN A 87 -19.48 -7.14 9.34
N ARG A 88 -20.48 -6.29 9.08
CA ARG A 88 -20.39 -5.26 8.03
C ARG A 88 -19.23 -4.30 8.28
N ASN A 89 -19.10 -3.82 9.51
CA ASN A 89 -18.04 -2.89 9.89
C ASN A 89 -16.66 -3.56 9.82
N TRP A 90 -16.55 -4.84 10.18
CA TRP A 90 -15.29 -5.58 10.09
C TRP A 90 -14.83 -5.76 8.64
N ILE A 91 -15.74 -6.14 7.74
CA ILE A 91 -15.43 -6.27 6.31
C ILE A 91 -15.11 -4.89 5.72
N GLY A 92 -15.83 -3.85 6.13
CA GLY A 92 -15.48 -2.47 5.84
C GLY A 92 -15.48 -2.14 4.36
N LYS A 93 -16.51 -2.58 3.58
CA LYS A 93 -16.63 -2.20 2.18
C LYS A 93 -16.63 -0.67 2.05
N SER A 94 -15.69 -0.14 1.27
CA SER A 94 -15.61 1.26 0.92
C SER A 94 -15.60 1.43 -0.61
N GLU A 95 -16.19 2.51 -1.07
CA GLU A 95 -16.21 2.88 -2.49
C GLU A 95 -15.42 4.18 -2.67
N GLY A 96 -14.67 4.25 -3.75
CA GLY A 96 -13.86 5.41 -4.05
C GLY A 96 -13.57 5.53 -5.54
N LEU A 97 -12.78 6.53 -5.89
CA LEU A 97 -12.34 6.78 -7.24
C LEU A 97 -10.81 6.72 -7.34
N GLU A 98 -10.34 6.25 -8.47
CA GLU A 98 -8.96 6.44 -8.91
C GLU A 98 -8.88 7.72 -9.72
N ILE A 99 -7.93 8.57 -9.39
CA ILE A 99 -7.70 9.86 -10.04
C ILE A 99 -6.27 9.90 -10.55
N ASP A 100 -6.12 10.17 -11.84
CA ASP A 100 -4.82 10.27 -12.48
C ASP A 100 -4.31 11.71 -12.44
N PHE A 101 -3.12 11.89 -11.89
CA PHE A 101 -2.34 13.12 -11.95
C PHE A 101 -1.18 12.92 -12.92
N ILE A 102 -1.00 13.88 -13.83
CA ILE A 102 0.07 13.81 -14.84
C ILE A 102 1.22 14.70 -14.41
N THR A 103 2.43 14.15 -14.39
CA THR A 103 3.64 14.93 -14.13
C THR A 103 4.01 15.80 -15.33
N GLU A 104 4.84 16.80 -15.13
CA GLU A 104 5.39 17.61 -16.23
C GLU A 104 6.18 16.78 -17.24
N SER A 105 6.73 15.64 -16.85
CA SER A 105 7.41 14.68 -17.72
C SER A 105 6.47 13.69 -18.44
N GLY A 106 5.16 13.78 -18.21
CA GLY A 106 4.15 12.91 -18.83
C GLY A 106 3.91 11.58 -18.09
N GLU A 107 4.51 11.37 -16.93
CA GLU A 107 4.24 10.19 -16.10
C GLU A 107 2.91 10.33 -15.39
N ARG A 108 2.24 9.19 -15.18
CA ARG A 108 0.96 9.11 -14.50
C ARG A 108 1.15 8.65 -13.06
N ILE A 109 0.60 9.41 -12.11
CA ILE A 109 0.45 9.02 -10.71
C ILE A 109 -1.04 8.84 -10.46
N THR A 110 -1.47 7.61 -10.18
CA THR A 110 -2.86 7.29 -9.84
C THR A 110 -3.03 7.32 -8.33
N VAL A 111 -4.01 8.07 -7.85
CA VAL A 111 -4.38 8.18 -6.43
C VAL A 111 -5.76 7.57 -6.24
N TYR A 112 -5.90 6.66 -5.28
CA TYR A 112 -7.21 6.18 -4.84
C TYR A 112 -7.73 7.05 -3.68
N THR A 113 -9.00 7.48 -3.76
CA THR A 113 -9.62 8.24 -2.68
C THR A 113 -11.09 7.86 -2.49
N THR A 114 -11.55 7.80 -1.25
CA THR A 114 -12.97 7.70 -0.88
C THR A 114 -13.64 9.07 -0.80
N ARG A 115 -12.88 10.16 -0.92
CA ARG A 115 -13.34 11.54 -0.86
C ARG A 115 -12.92 12.32 -2.12
N PRO A 116 -13.48 11.98 -3.30
CA PRO A 116 -13.12 12.66 -4.54
C PRO A 116 -13.47 14.16 -4.55
N ASP A 117 -14.42 14.56 -3.75
CA ASP A 117 -14.82 15.96 -3.55
C ASP A 117 -13.68 16.84 -3.00
N THR A 118 -12.68 16.26 -2.34
CA THR A 118 -11.54 17.02 -1.78
C THR A 118 -10.45 17.36 -2.82
N ILE A 119 -10.58 16.90 -4.05
CA ILE A 119 -9.59 17.13 -5.12
C ILE A 119 -9.31 18.62 -5.38
N PHE A 120 -10.34 19.46 -5.26
CA PHE A 120 -10.22 20.92 -5.42
C PHE A 120 -9.32 21.58 -4.37
N GLY A 121 -9.11 20.92 -3.24
CA GLY A 121 -8.24 21.37 -2.15
C GLY A 121 -6.89 20.64 -2.09
N ALA A 122 -6.56 19.83 -3.10
CA ALA A 122 -5.29 19.11 -3.12
C ALA A 122 -4.11 20.08 -3.29
N THR A 123 -3.23 20.13 -2.29
CA THR A 123 -2.08 21.04 -2.24
C THR A 123 -0.74 20.32 -2.44
N TYR A 124 -0.71 19.01 -2.27
CA TYR A 124 0.44 18.15 -2.56
C TYR A 124 0.00 16.71 -2.78
N LEU A 125 0.82 15.94 -3.50
CA LEU A 125 0.72 14.48 -3.57
C LEU A 125 1.82 13.85 -2.73
N VAL A 126 1.51 12.71 -2.12
CA VAL A 126 2.48 11.94 -1.33
C VAL A 126 2.54 10.52 -1.86
N LEU A 127 3.74 10.08 -2.18
CA LEU A 127 4.05 8.70 -2.57
C LEU A 127 4.62 7.91 -1.40
N ALA A 128 4.37 6.62 -1.39
CA ALA A 128 5.13 5.71 -0.54
C ALA A 128 6.62 5.77 -0.93
N PRO A 129 7.56 5.69 0.02
CA PRO A 129 8.99 5.70 -0.29
C PRO A 129 9.44 4.59 -1.26
N GLU A 130 8.70 3.47 -1.28
CA GLU A 130 8.93 2.31 -2.14
C GLU A 130 8.21 2.39 -3.50
N HIS A 131 7.45 3.45 -3.75
CA HIS A 131 6.68 3.58 -4.99
C HIS A 131 7.61 3.62 -6.21
N PRO A 132 7.31 2.87 -7.30
CA PRO A 132 8.21 2.73 -8.46
C PRO A 132 8.58 4.05 -9.15
N LEU A 133 7.71 5.05 -9.09
CA LEU A 133 7.95 6.35 -9.71
C LEU A 133 8.87 7.26 -8.89
N VAL A 134 9.15 6.97 -7.63
CA VAL A 134 9.99 7.83 -6.78
C VAL A 134 11.36 8.03 -7.39
N ASP A 135 12.04 6.94 -7.75
CA ASP A 135 13.39 7.03 -8.32
C ASP A 135 13.42 7.71 -9.69
N LYS A 136 12.34 7.55 -10.47
CA LYS A 136 12.21 8.14 -11.82
C LYS A 136 11.93 9.64 -11.77
N LEU A 137 11.14 10.09 -10.80
CA LEU A 137 10.69 11.48 -10.70
C LEU A 137 11.58 12.33 -9.81
N THR A 138 12.46 11.72 -9.00
CA THR A 138 13.36 12.47 -8.10
C THR A 138 14.40 13.26 -8.90
N THR A 139 14.43 14.57 -8.66
CA THR A 139 15.43 15.43 -9.29
C THR A 139 16.83 15.21 -8.71
N PRO A 140 17.91 15.48 -9.47
CA PRO A 140 19.29 15.28 -8.99
C PRO A 140 19.58 15.98 -7.66
N GLU A 141 19.02 17.18 -7.45
CA GLU A 141 19.21 18.00 -6.26
C GLU A 141 18.59 17.35 -5.01
N ASN A 142 17.48 16.63 -5.18
CA ASN A 142 16.75 16.01 -4.07
C ASN A 142 17.16 14.54 -3.84
N LYS A 143 17.95 13.95 -4.74
CA LYS A 143 18.29 12.52 -4.73
C LYS A 143 18.88 12.07 -3.40
N LYS A 144 19.83 12.82 -2.83
CA LYS A 144 20.46 12.45 -1.56
C LYS A 144 19.46 12.41 -0.40
N ALA A 145 18.59 13.42 -0.29
CA ALA A 145 17.58 13.49 0.76
C ALA A 145 16.53 12.37 0.63
N VAL A 146 16.12 12.08 -0.60
CA VAL A 146 15.18 11.00 -0.90
C VAL A 146 15.78 9.63 -0.56
N GLU A 147 17.01 9.34 -0.95
CA GLU A 147 17.69 8.08 -0.62
C GLU A 147 17.87 7.88 0.89
N GLU A 148 18.23 8.94 1.60
CA GLU A 148 18.35 8.91 3.07
C GLU A 148 17.00 8.65 3.73
N TYR A 149 15.94 9.30 3.26
CA TYR A 149 14.58 9.09 3.75
C TYR A 149 14.07 7.66 3.47
N LYS A 150 14.27 7.15 2.25
CA LYS A 150 13.93 5.75 1.87
C LYS A 150 14.61 4.75 2.81
N ARG A 151 15.91 4.95 3.09
CA ARG A 151 16.65 4.11 4.00
C ARG A 151 16.09 4.17 5.43
N SER A 152 15.76 5.37 5.91
CA SER A 152 15.14 5.54 7.24
C SER A 152 13.75 4.85 7.31
N ALA A 153 12.94 5.02 6.28
CA ALA A 153 11.62 4.40 6.21
C ALA A 153 11.68 2.86 6.15
N SER A 154 12.69 2.30 5.48
CA SER A 154 12.87 0.84 5.38
C SER A 154 13.22 0.15 6.70
N LEU A 155 13.67 0.90 7.70
CA LEU A 155 13.97 0.38 9.05
C LEU A 155 12.74 0.38 9.96
N LYS A 156 11.64 1.02 9.56
CA LYS A 156 10.39 1.09 10.33
C LYS A 156 9.46 -0.06 9.95
N SER A 157 8.75 -0.60 10.92
CA SER A 157 7.66 -1.54 10.65
C SER A 157 6.45 -0.82 10.04
N GLU A 158 5.54 -1.55 9.39
CA GLU A 158 4.28 -0.94 8.91
C GLU A 158 3.44 -0.38 10.06
N LEU A 159 3.47 -1.03 11.22
CA LEU A 159 2.77 -0.56 12.41
C LEU A 159 3.33 0.80 12.87
N ASP A 160 4.66 0.94 12.97
CA ASP A 160 5.32 2.20 13.31
C ASP A 160 5.01 3.33 12.33
N ARG A 161 4.86 2.99 11.05
CA ARG A 161 4.56 3.96 9.98
C ARG A 161 3.13 4.45 10.01
N THR A 162 2.18 3.62 10.45
CA THR A 162 0.74 3.95 10.50
C THR A 162 0.27 4.52 11.82
N GLU A 163 1.13 4.55 12.84
CA GLU A 163 0.78 5.09 14.14
C GLU A 163 0.41 6.59 14.07
N MET A 164 -0.83 6.91 14.46
CA MET A 164 -1.39 8.26 14.31
C MET A 164 -0.77 9.29 15.28
N SER A 165 -0.15 8.82 16.36
CA SER A 165 0.44 9.68 17.42
C SER A 165 1.81 10.26 17.07
N LYS A 166 2.48 9.74 16.03
CA LYS A 166 3.81 10.20 15.62
C LYS A 166 3.73 11.41 14.69
N ASP A 167 4.72 12.27 14.77
CA ASP A 167 4.89 13.38 13.83
C ASP A 167 5.03 12.87 12.40
N LYS A 168 4.24 13.46 11.50
CA LYS A 168 4.31 13.12 10.07
C LYS A 168 5.51 13.82 9.43
N THR A 169 6.38 13.02 8.83
CA THR A 169 7.58 13.50 8.13
C THR A 169 7.45 13.23 6.64
N GLY A 170 8.20 13.95 5.83
CA GLY A 170 8.24 13.74 4.38
C GLY A 170 9.37 14.52 3.72
N VAL A 171 9.70 14.12 2.49
CA VAL A 171 10.73 14.75 1.67
C VAL A 171 10.17 15.08 0.30
N PHE A 172 10.39 16.31 -0.16
CA PHE A 172 10.04 16.75 -1.50
C PHE A 172 10.98 16.09 -2.52
N ILE A 173 10.42 15.51 -3.59
CA ILE A 173 11.22 14.80 -4.59
C ILE A 173 11.70 15.68 -5.76
N GLY A 174 11.26 16.95 -5.78
CA GLY A 174 11.61 17.90 -6.85
C GLY A 174 10.65 17.89 -8.04
N ALA A 175 9.65 17.03 -8.06
CA ALA A 175 8.69 16.90 -9.15
C ALA A 175 7.34 17.54 -8.80
N TYR A 176 6.61 17.90 -9.85
CA TYR A 176 5.25 18.41 -9.76
C TYR A 176 4.31 17.63 -10.69
N VAL A 177 3.05 17.59 -10.31
CA VAL A 177 1.95 17.13 -11.16
C VAL A 177 1.01 18.29 -11.48
N LEU A 178 0.26 18.15 -12.56
CA LEU A 178 -0.82 19.07 -12.90
C LEU A 178 -2.11 18.65 -12.20
N SER A 179 -2.84 19.61 -11.66
CA SER A 179 -4.17 19.37 -11.12
C SER A 179 -5.13 18.94 -12.25
N PRO A 180 -5.87 17.82 -12.10
CA PRO A 180 -6.85 17.42 -13.13
C PRO A 180 -8.13 18.27 -13.11
N VAL A 181 -8.32 19.15 -12.12
CA VAL A 181 -9.54 19.94 -11.90
C VAL A 181 -9.29 21.45 -11.82
N GLY A 182 -8.19 21.94 -12.31
CA GLY A 182 -7.88 23.36 -12.25
C GLY A 182 -6.99 23.82 -13.39
N GLU A 183 -6.99 25.14 -13.66
CA GLU A 183 -6.13 25.71 -14.68
C GLU A 183 -4.66 25.59 -14.25
N GLU A 184 -3.92 24.67 -14.85
CA GLU A 184 -2.45 24.52 -14.79
C GLU A 184 -1.82 24.62 -13.37
N THR A 185 -2.59 24.34 -12.32
CA THR A 185 -2.07 24.36 -10.95
C THR A 185 -1.09 23.22 -10.74
N LYS A 186 0.14 23.57 -10.45
CA LYS A 186 1.21 22.61 -10.14
C LYS A 186 1.13 22.20 -8.67
N ILE A 187 1.07 20.90 -8.45
CA ILE A 187 1.00 20.27 -7.13
C ILE A 187 2.32 19.55 -6.87
N PRO A 188 3.07 19.89 -5.81
CA PRO A 188 4.34 19.25 -5.50
C PRO A 188 4.16 17.79 -5.07
N VAL A 189 5.12 16.95 -5.42
CA VAL A 189 5.14 15.53 -5.09
C VAL A 189 6.15 15.26 -3.98
N TRP A 190 5.69 14.64 -2.91
CA TRP A 190 6.47 14.29 -1.73
C TRP A 190 6.54 12.78 -1.55
N ILE A 191 7.47 12.30 -0.76
CA ILE A 191 7.44 10.96 -0.19
C ILE A 191 7.24 11.05 1.31
N SER A 192 6.48 10.10 1.86
CA SER A 192 6.32 9.97 3.30
C SER A 192 6.11 8.53 3.69
N ASP A 193 6.65 8.16 4.85
CA ASP A 193 6.63 6.81 5.37
C ASP A 193 5.25 6.35 5.88
N TYR A 194 4.34 7.27 6.19
CA TYR A 194 2.97 6.90 6.55
C TYR A 194 2.12 6.42 5.35
N VAL A 195 2.57 6.66 4.12
CA VAL A 195 1.94 6.09 2.92
C VAL A 195 2.54 4.72 2.66
N LEU A 196 1.68 3.70 2.58
CA LEU A 196 2.11 2.33 2.35
C LEU A 196 1.96 1.96 0.87
N ALA A 197 3.00 1.37 0.28
CA ALA A 197 2.94 0.87 -1.09
C ALA A 197 2.01 -0.36 -1.24
N SER A 198 1.71 -1.03 -0.13
CA SER A 198 0.78 -2.18 -0.06
C SER A 198 -0.69 -1.78 0.02
N TYR A 199 -1.01 -0.48 0.21
CA TYR A 199 -2.37 0.01 0.36
C TYR A 199 -2.76 0.94 -0.81
N GLY A 200 -3.88 0.62 -1.47
CA GLY A 200 -4.36 1.36 -2.65
C GLY A 200 -3.31 1.37 -3.77
N THR A 201 -3.02 2.55 -4.27
CA THR A 201 -2.03 2.78 -5.32
C THR A 201 -0.63 3.13 -4.79
N GLY A 202 -0.44 3.20 -3.46
CA GLY A 202 0.80 3.71 -2.86
C GLY A 202 0.99 5.22 -3.03
N ALA A 203 -0.07 5.93 -3.39
CA ALA A 203 -0.10 7.38 -3.60
C ALA A 203 -1.38 7.98 -2.99
N ILE A 204 -1.26 9.15 -2.39
CA ILE A 204 -2.38 9.90 -1.81
C ILE A 204 -2.30 11.38 -2.19
N MET A 205 -3.43 12.04 -2.17
CA MET A 205 -3.54 13.50 -2.29
C MET A 205 -3.91 14.12 -0.96
#